data_81053afed42c397df0aa34138215d4ee
#
_entry.id   81053afed42c397df0aa34138215d4ee
#
_cell.length_a   1.000
_cell.length_b   1.000
_cell.length_c   1.000
_cell.angle_alpha   90.00
_cell.angle_beta   90.00
_cell.angle_gamma   90.00
#
_symmetry.space_group_name_H-M   'P 1'
#
loop_
_entity.id
_entity.type
_entity.pdbx_description
1 polymer ?
#
loop_
_entity_poly.entity_id
_entity_poly.type
_entity_poly.pdbx_seq_one_letter_code
_entity_poly.pdbx_strand_id
1 'polypeptide(L)'
;MRHPVFIPLFATLIALSACDRSGEADLEQALRDINVVDETNLNDVMLTVGDPDEAVNYFANANANDPGRIDLQRGLALSLIRARRVTEAVVAWQTVTAHPDASDNDRLNLADAYIRGNLW
;
A
#
# COMPACT_ATOMS: atom_id res chain seq x y z
N MET A 1 6.02 68.92 44.67
CA MET A 1 5.01 67.89 44.90
C MET A 1 5.25 66.75 43.95
N ARG A 2 5.53 65.62 44.51
CA ARG A 2 6.13 64.44 43.84
C ARG A 2 5.01 63.55 43.37
N HIS A 3 4.98 63.26 42.08
CA HIS A 3 4.13 62.19 41.56
C HIS A 3 4.98 60.96 41.17
N PRO A 4 4.75 59.79 41.72
CA PRO A 4 5.43 58.58 41.24
C PRO A 4 4.74 58.10 39.97
N VAL A 5 5.53 57.93 38.92
CA VAL A 5 5.15 57.27 37.68
C VAL A 5 5.14 55.78 37.95
N PHE A 6 3.94 55.19 37.98
CA PHE A 6 3.75 53.74 37.92
C PHE A 6 3.81 53.30 36.47
N ILE A 7 4.84 52.58 36.09
CA ILE A 7 4.94 51.87 34.82
C ILE A 7 4.35 50.48 35.02
N PRO A 8 3.31 50.09 34.30
CA PRO A 8 2.85 48.69 34.30
C PRO A 8 3.77 47.86 33.43
N LEU A 9 4.57 47.04 34.03
CA LEU A 9 5.33 45.95 33.42
C LEU A 9 4.39 44.75 33.25
N PHE A 10 3.63 44.73 32.17
CA PHE A 10 2.80 43.56 31.84
C PHE A 10 2.55 43.51 30.33
N ALA A 11 3.44 42.90 29.56
CA ALA A 11 3.16 42.37 28.24
C ALA A 11 4.38 41.72 27.61
N THR A 12 4.79 40.53 28.02
CA THR A 12 5.61 39.63 27.16
C THR A 12 5.57 38.22 27.72
N LEU A 13 4.47 37.53 27.51
CA LEU A 13 4.44 36.06 27.70
C LEU A 13 3.29 35.45 26.91
N ILE A 14 3.23 35.58 25.57
CA ILE A 14 2.42 34.73 24.71
C ILE A 14 3.11 34.66 23.35
N ALA A 15 4.07 33.77 23.18
CA ALA A 15 4.59 33.38 21.87
C ALA A 15 5.45 32.11 21.95
N LEU A 16 4.94 31.03 22.57
CA LEU A 16 5.63 29.74 22.55
C LEU A 16 4.63 28.56 22.46
N SER A 17 3.63 28.62 21.59
CA SER A 17 2.71 27.51 21.40
C SER A 17 2.41 27.22 19.93
N ALA A 18 3.26 27.60 19.00
CA ALA A 18 3.01 27.45 17.57
C ALA A 18 3.97 26.48 16.83
N CYS A 19 4.78 25.70 17.54
CA CYS A 19 5.81 24.88 16.90
C CYS A 19 5.63 23.36 17.05
N ASP A 20 4.45 22.86 17.43
CA ASP A 20 4.36 21.42 17.73
C ASP A 20 3.38 20.62 16.87
N ARG A 21 2.67 21.24 15.94
CA ARG A 21 1.69 20.52 15.11
C ARG A 21 2.16 20.19 13.69
N SER A 22 3.14 20.89 13.18
CA SER A 22 3.68 20.61 11.84
C SER A 22 4.64 19.40 11.82
N GLY A 23 5.40 19.21 12.90
CA GLY A 23 6.36 18.13 12.99
C GLY A 23 5.74 16.74 13.11
N GLU A 24 4.59 16.59 13.77
CA GLU A 24 3.89 15.30 13.87
C GLU A 24 3.24 14.89 12.54
N ALA A 25 2.64 15.84 11.82
CA ALA A 25 2.03 15.57 10.52
C ALA A 25 3.08 15.20 9.46
N ASP A 26 4.23 15.89 9.46
CA ASP A 26 5.35 15.58 8.56
C ASP A 26 6.00 14.22 8.90
N LEU A 27 6.09 13.87 10.18
CA LEU A 27 6.62 12.58 10.61
C LEU A 27 5.67 11.42 10.25
N GLU A 28 4.35 11.58 10.46
CA GLU A 28 3.37 10.57 10.06
C GLU A 28 3.31 10.39 8.55
N GLN A 29 3.52 11.45 7.77
CA GLN A 29 3.58 11.36 6.32
C GLN A 29 4.87 10.68 5.86
N ALA A 30 6.01 11.02 6.47
CA ALA A 30 7.28 10.36 6.20
C ALA A 30 7.25 8.86 6.57
N LEU A 31 6.59 8.48 7.67
CA LEU A 31 6.43 7.08 8.06
C LEU A 31 5.49 6.32 7.12
N ARG A 32 4.46 6.97 6.59
CA ARG A 32 3.59 6.37 5.54
C ARG A 32 4.34 6.16 4.24
N ASP A 33 5.15 7.13 3.83
CA ASP A 33 5.95 7.05 2.61
C ASP A 33 7.03 5.95 2.72
N ILE A 34 7.64 5.76 3.88
CA ILE A 34 8.59 4.67 4.15
C ILE A 34 7.90 3.31 4.08
N ASN A 35 6.72 3.15 4.68
CA ASN A 35 5.98 1.90 4.63
C ASN A 35 5.55 1.52 3.20
N VAL A 36 5.14 2.48 2.39
CA VAL A 36 4.76 2.25 0.97
C VAL A 36 5.96 1.78 0.15
N VAL A 37 7.15 2.35 0.37
CA VAL A 37 8.37 1.94 -0.33
C VAL A 37 8.81 0.54 0.10
N ASP A 38 8.71 0.20 1.38
CA ASP A 38 9.08 -1.13 1.88
C ASP A 38 8.12 -2.22 1.40
N GLU A 39 6.80 -1.96 1.39
CA GLU A 39 5.82 -2.91 0.85
C GLU A 39 6.01 -3.13 -0.66
N THR A 40 6.24 -2.08 -1.44
CA THR A 40 6.47 -2.20 -2.89
C THR A 40 7.71 -3.03 -3.18
N ASN A 41 8.80 -2.80 -2.45
CA ASN A 41 10.02 -3.58 -2.59
C ASN A 41 9.80 -5.04 -2.20
N LEU A 42 9.06 -5.30 -1.12
CA LEU A 42 8.76 -6.67 -0.71
C LEU A 42 7.87 -7.39 -1.73
N ASN A 43 6.87 -6.71 -2.28
CA ASN A 43 6.02 -7.27 -3.34
C ASN A 43 6.86 -7.68 -4.56
N ASP A 44 7.78 -6.82 -5.02
CA ASP A 44 8.68 -7.11 -6.14
C ASP A 44 9.61 -8.29 -5.84
N VAL A 45 10.18 -8.35 -4.64
CA VAL A 45 11.02 -9.47 -4.22
C VAL A 45 10.22 -10.78 -4.20
N MET A 46 9.02 -10.78 -3.63
CA MET A 46 8.16 -11.97 -3.61
C MET A 46 7.76 -12.43 -5.00
N LEU A 47 7.52 -11.48 -5.93
CA LEU A 47 7.15 -11.80 -7.31
C LEU A 47 8.33 -12.28 -8.17
N THR A 48 9.57 -11.89 -7.86
CA THR A 48 10.73 -12.15 -8.73
C THR A 48 11.63 -13.27 -8.23
N VAL A 49 11.98 -13.27 -6.94
CA VAL A 49 12.96 -14.20 -6.35
C VAL A 49 12.41 -15.07 -5.22
N GLY A 50 11.25 -14.72 -4.66
CA GLY A 50 10.61 -15.50 -3.61
C GLY A 50 10.20 -16.89 -4.09
N ASP A 51 10.15 -17.86 -3.18
CA ASP A 51 9.55 -19.15 -3.45
C ASP A 51 8.09 -18.97 -3.89
N PRO A 52 7.63 -19.65 -4.97
CA PRO A 52 6.28 -19.45 -5.50
C PRO A 52 5.15 -19.70 -4.49
N ASP A 53 5.25 -20.74 -3.66
CA ASP A 53 4.21 -21.05 -2.67
C ASP A 53 4.25 -20.08 -1.48
N GLU A 54 5.44 -19.61 -1.07
CA GLU A 54 5.57 -18.54 -0.09
C GLU A 54 4.99 -17.22 -0.61
N ALA A 55 5.22 -16.89 -1.88
CA ALA A 55 4.64 -15.73 -2.52
C ALA A 55 3.10 -15.81 -2.57
N VAL A 56 2.53 -16.98 -2.88
CA VAL A 56 1.07 -17.20 -2.82
C VAL A 56 0.55 -16.92 -1.41
N ASN A 57 1.18 -17.47 -0.38
CA ASN A 57 0.76 -17.25 1.00
C ASN A 57 0.86 -15.78 1.41
N TYR A 58 1.94 -15.10 1.03
CA TYR A 58 2.14 -13.69 1.29
C TYR A 58 1.02 -12.83 0.66
N PHE A 59 0.80 -12.96 -0.65
CA PHE A 59 -0.22 -12.16 -1.33
C PHE A 59 -1.65 -12.54 -0.94
N ALA A 60 -1.93 -13.80 -0.61
CA ALA A 60 -3.23 -14.22 -0.10
C ALA A 60 -3.55 -13.54 1.24
N ASN A 61 -2.58 -13.51 2.16
CA ASN A 61 -2.74 -12.83 3.45
C ASN A 61 -2.85 -11.31 3.29
N ALA A 62 -2.01 -10.70 2.47
CA ALA A 62 -2.06 -9.27 2.20
C ALA A 62 -3.40 -8.85 1.57
N ASN A 63 -3.90 -9.61 0.59
CA ASN A 63 -5.18 -9.37 -0.05
C ASN A 63 -6.37 -9.58 0.90
N ALA A 64 -6.29 -10.53 1.84
CA ALA A 64 -7.32 -10.73 2.86
C ALA A 64 -7.41 -9.54 3.84
N ASN A 65 -6.28 -8.90 4.13
CA ASN A 65 -6.22 -7.72 4.99
C ASN A 65 -6.65 -6.44 4.28
N ASP A 66 -6.39 -6.32 2.98
CA ASP A 66 -6.77 -5.17 2.15
C ASP A 66 -7.29 -5.62 0.78
N PRO A 67 -8.54 -6.09 0.72
CA PRO A 67 -9.13 -6.65 -0.51
C PRO A 67 -9.40 -5.62 -1.61
N GLY A 68 -9.32 -4.32 -1.29
CA GLY A 68 -9.51 -3.24 -2.25
C GLY A 68 -8.27 -2.93 -3.09
N ARG A 69 -7.12 -3.48 -2.76
CA ARG A 69 -5.86 -3.21 -3.46
C ARG A 69 -5.65 -4.17 -4.64
N ILE A 70 -5.85 -3.66 -5.84
CA ILE A 70 -5.68 -4.42 -7.07
C ILE A 70 -4.25 -4.94 -7.30
N ASP A 71 -3.23 -4.22 -6.81
CA ASP A 71 -1.83 -4.66 -6.89
C ASP A 71 -1.57 -5.95 -6.09
N LEU A 72 -2.19 -6.11 -4.92
CA LEU A 72 -2.13 -7.34 -4.14
C LEU A 72 -2.89 -8.48 -4.81
N GLN A 73 -4.04 -8.20 -5.43
CA GLN A 73 -4.80 -9.17 -6.21
C GLN A 73 -3.99 -9.65 -7.43
N ARG A 74 -3.32 -8.74 -8.15
CA ARG A 74 -2.40 -9.07 -9.24
C ARG A 74 -1.22 -9.92 -8.76
N GLY A 75 -0.63 -9.54 -7.62
CA GLY A 75 0.45 -10.29 -6.99
C GLY A 75 0.06 -11.74 -6.68
N LEU A 76 -1.13 -11.95 -6.11
CA LEU A 76 -1.68 -13.29 -5.86
C LEU A 76 -1.83 -14.09 -7.16
N ALA A 77 -2.45 -13.51 -8.17
CA ALA A 77 -2.70 -14.19 -9.45
C ALA A 77 -1.38 -14.59 -10.15
N LEU A 78 -0.39 -13.69 -10.17
CA LEU A 78 0.94 -13.97 -10.72
C LEU A 78 1.68 -15.06 -9.94
N SER A 79 1.62 -15.03 -8.61
CA SER A 79 2.24 -16.04 -7.77
C SER A 79 1.63 -17.43 -7.98
N LEU A 80 0.32 -17.51 -8.16
CA LEU A 80 -0.38 -18.75 -8.47
C LEU A 80 0.05 -19.33 -9.83
N ILE A 81 0.28 -18.49 -10.85
CA ILE A 81 0.84 -18.93 -12.13
C ILE A 81 2.26 -19.51 -11.93
N ARG A 82 3.11 -18.82 -11.15
CA ARG A 82 4.48 -19.31 -10.86
C ARG A 82 4.48 -20.62 -10.08
N ALA A 83 3.53 -20.79 -9.14
CA ALA A 83 3.32 -22.01 -8.36
C ALA A 83 2.65 -23.13 -9.17
N ARG A 84 2.37 -22.92 -10.46
CA ARG A 84 1.64 -23.85 -11.35
C ARG A 84 0.22 -24.20 -10.88
N ARG A 85 -0.37 -23.38 -10.02
CA ARG A 85 -1.76 -23.50 -9.53
C ARG A 85 -2.70 -22.75 -10.46
N VAL A 86 -2.74 -23.20 -11.73
CA VAL A 86 -3.35 -22.44 -12.84
C VAL A 86 -4.84 -22.25 -12.66
N THR A 87 -5.58 -23.25 -12.18
CA THR A 87 -7.03 -23.14 -11.94
C THR A 87 -7.35 -22.04 -10.92
N GLU A 88 -6.57 -21.94 -9.86
CA GLU A 88 -6.71 -20.89 -8.86
C GLU A 88 -6.27 -19.51 -9.40
N ALA A 89 -5.25 -19.49 -10.25
CA ALA A 89 -4.83 -18.26 -10.94
C ALA A 89 -5.92 -17.69 -11.84
N VAL A 90 -6.68 -18.54 -12.53
CA VAL A 90 -7.85 -18.11 -13.33
C VAL A 90 -8.86 -17.39 -12.44
N VAL A 91 -9.21 -17.96 -11.29
CA VAL A 91 -10.15 -17.34 -10.34
C VAL A 91 -9.60 -16.00 -9.83
N ALA A 92 -8.31 -15.95 -9.48
CA ALA A 92 -7.68 -14.72 -9.05
C ALA A 92 -7.67 -13.64 -10.13
N TRP A 93 -7.35 -13.99 -11.39
CA TRP A 93 -7.42 -13.07 -12.53
C TRP A 93 -8.85 -12.63 -12.87
N GLN A 94 -9.86 -13.47 -12.68
CA GLN A 94 -11.26 -13.05 -12.79
C GLN A 94 -11.60 -11.97 -11.77
N THR A 95 -11.12 -12.09 -10.53
CA THR A 95 -11.28 -11.06 -9.50
C THR A 95 -10.59 -9.75 -9.91
N VAL A 96 -9.35 -9.82 -10.39
CA VAL A 96 -8.60 -8.64 -10.88
C VAL A 96 -9.35 -7.96 -12.02
N THR A 97 -9.85 -8.71 -13.01
CA THR A 97 -10.55 -8.13 -14.18
C THR A 97 -11.92 -7.55 -13.84
N ALA A 98 -12.52 -7.94 -12.73
CA ALA A 98 -13.75 -7.35 -12.20
C ALA A 98 -13.52 -6.04 -11.40
N HIS A 99 -12.26 -5.73 -11.05
CA HIS A 99 -11.94 -4.52 -10.30
C HIS A 99 -12.13 -3.27 -11.18
N PRO A 100 -12.59 -2.12 -10.62
CA PRO A 100 -12.77 -0.86 -11.38
C PRO A 100 -11.48 -0.37 -12.07
N ASP A 101 -10.32 -0.60 -11.46
CA ASP A 101 -9.01 -0.19 -11.97
C ASP A 101 -8.32 -1.27 -12.82
N ALA A 102 -9.09 -2.27 -13.29
CA ALA A 102 -8.54 -3.30 -14.15
C ALA A 102 -8.12 -2.74 -15.52
N SER A 103 -6.96 -3.17 -15.97
CA SER A 103 -6.37 -2.78 -17.25
C SER A 103 -6.59 -3.82 -18.34
N ASP A 104 -6.31 -3.46 -19.58
CA ASP A 104 -6.31 -4.41 -20.70
C ASP A 104 -5.24 -5.51 -20.52
N ASN A 105 -4.12 -5.17 -19.88
CA ASN A 105 -3.09 -6.16 -19.56
C ASN A 105 -3.61 -7.23 -18.58
N ASP A 106 -4.47 -6.88 -17.63
CA ASP A 106 -5.08 -7.85 -16.71
C ASP A 106 -5.98 -8.82 -17.47
N ARG A 107 -6.71 -8.34 -18.48
CA ARG A 107 -7.54 -9.18 -19.36
C ARG A 107 -6.69 -10.13 -20.20
N LEU A 108 -5.54 -9.68 -20.69
CA LEU A 108 -4.57 -10.53 -21.40
C LEU A 108 -3.99 -11.61 -20.48
N ASN A 109 -3.67 -11.27 -19.23
CA ASN A 109 -3.18 -12.22 -18.24
C ASN A 109 -4.25 -13.28 -17.88
N LEU A 110 -5.53 -12.89 -17.81
CA LEU A 110 -6.64 -13.82 -17.64
C LEU A 110 -6.72 -14.78 -18.82
N ALA A 111 -6.64 -14.28 -20.05
CA ALA A 111 -6.67 -15.10 -21.24
C ALA A 111 -5.48 -16.10 -21.28
N ASP A 112 -4.27 -15.65 -20.92
CA ASP A 112 -3.09 -16.51 -20.80
C ASP A 112 -3.31 -17.61 -19.74
N ALA A 113 -3.90 -17.26 -18.60
CA ALA A 113 -4.22 -18.25 -17.55
C ALA A 113 -5.22 -19.31 -18.03
N TYR A 114 -6.25 -18.93 -18.80
CA TYR A 114 -7.17 -19.89 -19.42
C TYR A 114 -6.46 -20.83 -20.39
N ILE A 115 -5.58 -20.28 -21.23
CA ILE A 115 -4.80 -21.08 -22.20
C ILE A 115 -3.91 -22.09 -21.45
N ARG A 116 -3.18 -21.66 -20.43
CA ARG A 116 -2.31 -22.52 -19.60
C ARG A 116 -3.09 -23.64 -18.90
N GLY A 117 -4.31 -23.33 -18.44
CA GLY A 117 -5.19 -24.29 -17.79
C GLY A 117 -5.96 -25.19 -18.74
N ASN A 118 -5.87 -24.95 -20.05
CA ASN A 118 -6.70 -25.61 -21.05
C ASN A 118 -8.21 -25.49 -20.74
N LEU A 119 -8.61 -24.31 -20.25
CA LEU A 119 -9.96 -23.99 -19.74
C LEU A 119 -10.75 -23.09 -20.71
N TRP A 120 -10.60 -23.29 -22.00
CA TRP A 120 -11.25 -22.52 -23.08
C TRP A 120 -12.25 -23.34 -23.89
#